data_6e7cfce086b9f4add2ae2cc0f8b41333
#
_entry.id   6e7cfce086b9f4add2ae2cc0f8b41333
#
_cell.length_a   1.000
_cell.length_b   1.000
_cell.length_c   1.000
_cell.angle_alpha   90.00
_cell.angle_beta   90.00
_cell.angle_gamma   90.00
#
_symmetry.space_group_name_H-M   'P 1'
#
loop_
_entity.id
_entity.type
_entity.pdbx_description
1 polymer ?
#
loop_
_entity_poly.entity_id
_entity_poly.type
_entity_poly.pdbx_seq_one_letter_code
_entity_poly.pdbx_strand_id
1 'polypeptide(L)'
;PSQPKQFRLLESQLLDAVASCDLFRLKQQLKKIQQGANNPDDQALAWKKWSTAVAKSNNWVETRAADFPQISFPELPVSERADEIRDLIKNNQVVVIAGETGSGKTTQLPKICLEAGCGRRGIIGHTQPRRIAARSVASRLAEELKTSLGDKVGYQVRFADQTNRDTLIKLMTDGILLAEIQRDRFLSHYDTI
;
A
#
# COMPACT_ATOMS: atom_id res chain seq x y z
N PRO A 1 -17.81 20.59 -27.25
CA PRO A 1 -16.54 21.12 -26.69
C PRO A 1 -16.50 21.27 -25.19
N SER A 2 -17.53 20.81 -24.41
CA SER A 2 -17.59 21.00 -22.94
C SER A 2 -17.24 19.77 -22.10
N GLN A 3 -16.63 18.75 -22.69
CA GLN A 3 -16.22 17.53 -22.00
C GLN A 3 -14.95 17.60 -21.10
N PRO A 4 -14.04 18.60 -21.13
CA PRO A 4 -12.74 18.44 -20.46
C PRO A 4 -12.79 18.50 -18.94
N LYS A 5 -13.73 19.24 -18.30
CA LYS A 5 -13.70 19.45 -16.83
C LYS A 5 -14.33 18.30 -16.05
N GLN A 6 -15.47 17.82 -16.50
CA GLN A 6 -16.20 16.70 -15.86
C GLN A 6 -15.44 15.38 -16.00
N PHE A 7 -14.77 15.19 -17.15
CA PHE A 7 -13.90 14.06 -17.43
C PHE A 7 -12.66 14.04 -16.51
N ARG A 8 -12.01 15.17 -16.29
CA ARG A 8 -10.84 15.29 -15.40
C ARG A 8 -11.17 14.96 -13.95
N LEU A 9 -12.36 15.29 -13.47
CA LEU A 9 -12.80 14.98 -12.11
C LEU A 9 -13.08 13.49 -11.93
N LEU A 10 -13.77 12.86 -12.89
CA LEU A 10 -14.01 11.42 -12.93
C LEU A 10 -12.72 10.62 -13.05
N GLU A 11 -11.78 11.08 -13.87
CA GLU A 11 -10.46 10.46 -14.04
C GLU A 11 -9.62 10.50 -12.78
N SER A 12 -9.59 11.61 -12.06
CA SER A 12 -8.84 11.68 -10.80
C SER A 12 -9.45 10.77 -9.74
N GLN A 13 -10.77 10.76 -9.58
CA GLN A 13 -11.46 9.90 -8.63
C GLN A 13 -11.28 8.41 -8.92
N LEU A 14 -11.34 8.01 -10.19
CA LEU A 14 -11.10 6.63 -10.61
C LEU A 14 -9.65 6.21 -10.35
N LEU A 15 -8.69 7.08 -10.63
CA LEU A 15 -7.28 6.79 -10.46
C LEU A 15 -6.84 6.77 -8.99
N ASP A 16 -7.52 7.51 -8.11
CA ASP A 16 -7.25 7.48 -6.68
C ASP A 16 -7.72 6.17 -6.00
N ALA A 17 -8.63 5.43 -6.64
CA ALA A 17 -9.13 4.15 -6.14
C ALA A 17 -8.32 2.93 -6.62
N VAL A 18 -7.44 3.06 -7.62
CA VAL A 18 -6.67 1.93 -8.15
C VAL A 18 -5.47 1.55 -7.28
N ALA A 19 -4.95 0.33 -7.46
CA ALA A 19 -3.73 -0.10 -6.80
C ALA A 19 -2.55 0.84 -7.09
N SER A 20 -1.71 1.09 -6.09
CA SER A 20 -0.57 2.02 -6.19
C SER A 20 0.39 1.64 -7.31
N CYS A 21 0.64 0.34 -7.51
CA CYS A 21 1.49 -0.17 -8.60
C CYS A 21 0.91 0.03 -10.01
N ASP A 22 -0.41 0.15 -10.14
CA ASP A 22 -1.07 0.38 -11.42
C ASP A 22 -1.18 1.86 -11.78
N LEU A 23 -1.12 2.75 -10.78
CA LEU A 23 -1.43 4.17 -10.92
C LEU A 23 -0.60 4.84 -12.01
N PHE A 24 0.72 4.66 -12.00
CA PHE A 24 1.61 5.29 -12.98
C PHE A 24 1.33 4.81 -14.40
N ARG A 25 1.18 3.51 -14.58
CA ARG A 25 0.88 2.89 -15.87
C ARG A 25 -0.45 3.36 -16.44
N LEU A 26 -1.49 3.37 -15.61
CA LEU A 26 -2.83 3.81 -16.01
C LEU A 26 -2.88 5.31 -16.34
N LYS A 27 -2.17 6.15 -15.57
CA LYS A 27 -2.02 7.59 -15.89
C LYS A 27 -1.32 7.82 -17.21
N GLN A 28 -0.25 7.08 -17.51
CA GLN A 28 0.45 7.20 -18.79
C GLN A 28 -0.42 6.73 -19.97
N GLN A 29 -1.13 5.62 -19.81
CA GLN A 29 -2.05 5.14 -20.84
C GLN A 29 -3.15 6.15 -21.12
N LEU A 30 -3.75 6.72 -20.08
CA LEU A 30 -4.78 7.75 -20.20
C LEU A 30 -4.27 8.95 -20.96
N LYS A 31 -3.07 9.45 -20.63
CA LYS A 31 -2.46 10.59 -21.31
C LYS A 31 -2.26 10.31 -22.81
N LYS A 32 -1.85 9.09 -23.18
CA LYS A 32 -1.72 8.68 -24.59
C LYS A 32 -3.08 8.65 -25.30
N ILE A 33 -4.13 8.14 -24.66
CA ILE A 33 -5.48 8.11 -25.23
C ILE A 33 -6.01 9.53 -25.45
N GLN A 34 -5.74 10.45 -24.53
CA GLN A 34 -6.16 11.86 -24.64
C GLN A 34 -5.41 12.62 -25.74
N GLN A 35 -4.16 12.27 -26.03
CA GLN A 35 -3.37 12.88 -27.11
C GLN A 35 -3.85 12.48 -28.51
N GLY A 36 -4.75 11.51 -28.60
CA GLY A 36 -5.47 11.10 -29.81
C GLY A 36 -4.79 9.93 -30.54
N ALA A 37 -5.62 8.98 -31.00
CA ALA A 37 -5.26 8.09 -32.08
C ALA A 37 -5.75 8.70 -33.40
N ASN A 38 -5.06 8.47 -34.49
CA ASN A 38 -5.44 8.96 -35.82
C ASN A 38 -6.76 8.35 -36.34
N ASN A 39 -7.27 7.31 -35.66
CA ASN A 39 -8.48 6.59 -36.02
C ASN A 39 -9.46 6.54 -34.81
N PRO A 40 -10.75 6.95 -34.94
CA PRO A 40 -11.75 6.88 -33.90
C PRO A 40 -11.98 5.48 -33.31
N ASP A 41 -11.91 4.43 -34.14
CA ASP A 41 -12.12 3.05 -33.71
C ASP A 41 -10.97 2.56 -32.79
N ASP A 42 -9.73 2.93 -33.11
CA ASP A 42 -8.57 2.63 -32.28
C ASP A 42 -8.62 3.36 -30.94
N GLN A 43 -9.13 4.60 -30.96
CA GLN A 43 -9.32 5.37 -29.74
C GLN A 43 -10.40 4.75 -28.84
N ALA A 44 -11.52 4.31 -29.40
CA ALA A 44 -12.59 3.64 -28.66
C ALA A 44 -12.12 2.32 -28.06
N LEU A 45 -11.32 1.54 -28.81
CA LEU A 45 -10.72 0.30 -28.33
C LEU A 45 -9.72 0.52 -27.20
N ALA A 46 -8.85 1.53 -27.34
CA ALA A 46 -7.88 1.90 -26.32
C ALA A 46 -8.59 2.35 -25.00
N TRP A 47 -9.66 3.12 -25.13
CA TRP A 47 -10.50 3.55 -24.03
C TRP A 47 -11.16 2.38 -23.31
N LYS A 48 -11.72 1.43 -24.06
CA LYS A 48 -12.33 0.21 -23.50
C LYS A 48 -11.30 -0.64 -22.75
N LYS A 49 -10.09 -0.83 -23.30
CA LYS A 49 -9.01 -1.56 -22.64
C LYS A 49 -8.57 -0.87 -21.35
N TRP A 50 -8.45 0.45 -21.37
CA TRP A 50 -8.08 1.23 -20.21
C TRP A 50 -9.14 1.16 -19.11
N SER A 51 -10.40 1.37 -19.42
CA SER A 51 -11.52 1.30 -18.45
C SER A 51 -11.64 -0.09 -17.82
N THR A 52 -11.42 -1.16 -18.59
CA THR A 52 -11.38 -2.53 -18.07
C THR A 52 -10.20 -2.73 -17.10
N ALA A 53 -9.04 -2.17 -17.41
CA ALA A 53 -7.86 -2.27 -16.54
C ALA A 53 -8.07 -1.49 -15.22
N VAL A 54 -8.69 -0.31 -15.28
CA VAL A 54 -9.08 0.48 -14.10
C VAL A 54 -10.08 -0.31 -13.25
N ALA A 55 -11.14 -0.83 -13.84
CA ALA A 55 -12.17 -1.61 -13.13
C ALA A 55 -11.56 -2.84 -12.43
N LYS A 56 -10.64 -3.55 -13.08
CA LYS A 56 -9.93 -4.69 -12.50
C LYS A 56 -9.08 -4.27 -11.30
N SER A 57 -8.36 -3.15 -11.41
CA SER A 57 -7.52 -2.64 -10.33
C SER A 57 -8.37 -2.15 -9.14
N ASN A 58 -9.47 -1.44 -9.40
CA ASN A 58 -10.41 -1.00 -8.36
C ASN A 58 -11.03 -2.19 -7.62
N ASN A 59 -11.51 -3.20 -8.36
CA ASN A 59 -12.09 -4.39 -7.76
C ASN A 59 -11.09 -5.13 -6.86
N TRP A 60 -9.82 -5.17 -7.25
CA TRP A 60 -8.78 -5.74 -6.39
C TRP A 60 -8.61 -4.93 -5.09
N VAL A 61 -8.62 -3.59 -5.16
CA VAL A 61 -8.53 -2.71 -3.97
C VAL A 61 -9.75 -2.89 -3.06
N GLU A 62 -10.95 -2.97 -3.62
CA GLU A 62 -12.19 -3.17 -2.86
C GLU A 62 -12.23 -4.53 -2.18
N THR A 63 -11.89 -5.60 -2.91
CA THR A 63 -11.82 -6.96 -2.36
C THR A 63 -10.80 -7.03 -1.21
N ARG A 64 -9.64 -6.41 -1.40
CA ARG A 64 -8.58 -6.35 -0.40
C ARG A 64 -9.02 -5.56 0.84
N ALA A 65 -9.73 -4.45 0.67
CA ALA A 65 -10.26 -3.64 1.77
C ALA A 65 -11.34 -4.36 2.57
N ALA A 66 -12.16 -5.18 1.92
CA ALA A 66 -13.19 -5.98 2.59
C ALA A 66 -12.62 -7.12 3.45
N ASP A 67 -11.38 -7.54 3.17
CA ASP A 67 -10.67 -8.63 3.85
C ASP A 67 -9.58 -8.10 4.82
N PHE A 68 -9.74 -6.88 5.33
CA PHE A 68 -8.82 -6.34 6.34
C PHE A 68 -9.02 -7.05 7.68
N PRO A 69 -7.91 -7.35 8.38
CA PRO A 69 -7.98 -7.97 9.70
C PRO A 69 -8.60 -7.01 10.72
N GLN A 70 -9.24 -7.58 11.73
CA GLN A 70 -9.71 -6.79 12.88
C GLN A 70 -8.51 -6.29 13.68
N ILE A 71 -8.41 -4.99 13.84
CA ILE A 71 -7.32 -4.34 14.56
C ILE A 71 -7.70 -4.19 16.03
N SER A 72 -6.79 -4.55 16.91
CA SER A 72 -6.90 -4.30 18.35
C SER A 72 -5.54 -3.86 18.88
N PHE A 73 -5.53 -2.98 19.86
CA PHE A 73 -4.31 -2.48 20.48
C PHE A 73 -4.21 -2.98 21.92
N PRO A 74 -3.07 -3.55 22.31
CA PRO A 74 -2.76 -3.83 23.71
C PRO A 74 -2.51 -2.51 24.46
N GLU A 75 -2.57 -2.56 25.80
CA GLU A 75 -2.23 -1.41 26.65
C GLU A 75 -0.71 -1.14 26.60
N LEU A 76 -0.32 -0.27 25.68
CA LEU A 76 1.07 0.17 25.48
C LEU A 76 1.11 1.69 25.30
N PRO A 77 2.20 2.36 25.66
CA PRO A 77 2.30 3.83 25.55
C PRO A 77 2.02 4.38 24.14
N VAL A 78 2.40 3.65 23.10
CA VAL A 78 2.09 4.07 21.72
C VAL A 78 0.61 3.88 21.36
N SER A 79 -0.06 2.90 21.98
CA SER A 79 -1.47 2.62 21.72
C SER A 79 -2.39 3.72 22.29
N GLU A 80 -2.01 4.34 23.41
CA GLU A 80 -2.74 5.48 23.99
C GLU A 80 -2.77 6.69 23.05
N ARG A 81 -1.81 6.79 22.15
CA ARG A 81 -1.70 7.87 21.16
C ARG A 81 -2.04 7.41 19.72
N ALA A 82 -2.70 6.25 19.59
CA ALA A 82 -2.98 5.68 18.28
C ALA A 82 -3.80 6.62 17.38
N ASP A 83 -4.83 7.27 17.93
CA ASP A 83 -5.68 8.22 17.18
C ASP A 83 -4.89 9.43 16.67
N GLU A 84 -4.06 10.02 17.53
CA GLU A 84 -3.19 11.14 17.14
C GLU A 84 -2.21 10.74 16.04
N ILE A 85 -1.54 9.59 16.20
CA ILE A 85 -0.57 9.07 15.22
C ILE A 85 -1.27 8.76 13.90
N ARG A 86 -2.46 8.17 13.94
CA ARG A 86 -3.27 7.88 12.75
C ARG A 86 -3.58 9.16 11.96
N ASP A 87 -3.99 10.22 12.67
CA ASP A 87 -4.33 11.50 12.05
C ASP A 87 -3.08 12.20 11.47
N LEU A 88 -1.94 12.10 12.14
CA LEU A 88 -0.66 12.56 11.61
C LEU A 88 -0.28 11.82 10.32
N ILE A 89 -0.42 10.48 10.29
CA ILE A 89 -0.13 9.66 9.10
C ILE A 89 -1.04 10.06 7.92
N LYS A 90 -2.32 10.32 8.17
CA LYS A 90 -3.27 10.73 7.11
C LYS A 90 -2.94 12.09 6.53
N ASN A 91 -2.43 13.01 7.32
CA ASN A 91 -2.27 14.41 6.94
C ASN A 91 -0.84 14.80 6.55
N ASN A 92 0.14 13.93 6.73
CA ASN A 92 1.54 14.23 6.47
C ASN A 92 2.21 13.13 5.65
N GLN A 93 3.05 13.53 4.70
CA GLN A 93 3.84 12.59 3.89
C GLN A 93 4.93 11.90 4.70
N VAL A 94 5.49 12.59 5.70
CA VAL A 94 6.55 12.08 6.58
C VAL A 94 6.16 12.35 8.02
N VAL A 95 6.19 11.31 8.86
CA VAL A 95 5.90 11.40 10.29
C VAL A 95 7.08 10.80 11.07
N VAL A 96 7.59 11.54 12.05
CA VAL A 96 8.63 11.07 12.97
C VAL A 96 8.02 10.82 14.34
N ILE A 97 8.11 9.58 14.81
CA ILE A 97 7.56 9.15 16.09
C ILE A 97 8.70 8.75 17.03
N ALA A 98 9.01 9.61 17.97
CA ALA A 98 9.97 9.35 19.03
C ALA A 98 9.30 8.74 20.25
N GLY A 99 9.99 7.86 20.96
CA GLY A 99 9.50 7.23 22.18
C GLY A 99 10.50 6.20 22.70
N GLU A 100 10.35 5.81 23.94
CA GLU A 100 11.24 4.87 24.61
C GLU A 100 11.24 3.47 23.99
N THR A 101 12.30 2.72 24.23
CA THR A 101 12.37 1.30 23.88
C THR A 101 11.31 0.54 24.68
N GLY A 102 10.58 -0.38 24.03
CA GLY A 102 9.50 -1.12 24.71
C GLY A 102 8.12 -0.43 24.67
N SER A 103 8.02 0.82 24.18
CA SER A 103 6.72 1.52 24.07
C SER A 103 5.74 0.92 23.04
N GLY A 104 6.13 -0.13 22.31
CA GLY A 104 5.28 -0.82 21.35
C GLY A 104 5.36 -0.28 19.91
N LYS A 105 6.20 0.71 19.60
CA LYS A 105 6.28 1.31 18.24
C LYS A 105 6.38 0.27 17.11
N THR A 106 7.30 -0.65 17.25
CA THR A 106 7.63 -1.63 16.20
C THR A 106 6.43 -2.53 15.81
N THR A 107 5.59 -2.88 16.78
CA THR A 107 4.43 -3.77 16.54
C THR A 107 3.14 -2.98 16.34
N GLN A 108 3.00 -1.80 16.91
CA GLN A 108 1.73 -1.08 16.83
C GLN A 108 1.67 -0.09 15.66
N LEU A 109 2.77 0.54 15.26
CA LEU A 109 2.77 1.48 14.13
C LEU A 109 2.24 0.87 12.82
N PRO A 110 2.61 -0.37 12.42
CA PRO A 110 2.02 -0.97 11.22
C PRO A 110 0.50 -1.15 11.32
N LYS A 111 -0.04 -1.42 12.51
CA LYS A 111 -1.49 -1.54 12.74
C LYS A 111 -2.18 -0.17 12.69
N ILE A 112 -1.54 0.87 13.23
CA ILE A 112 -2.03 2.25 13.11
C ILE A 112 -2.03 2.70 11.64
N CYS A 113 -1.03 2.30 10.85
CA CYS A 113 -1.02 2.53 9.39
C CYS A 113 -2.21 1.85 8.70
N LEU A 114 -2.57 0.62 9.08
CA LEU A 114 -3.77 -0.06 8.55
C LEU A 114 -5.05 0.73 8.89
N GLU A 115 -5.21 1.19 10.12
CA GLU A 115 -6.35 2.05 10.52
C GLU A 115 -6.37 3.40 9.79
N ALA A 116 -5.19 3.93 9.46
CA ALA A 116 -5.08 5.13 8.65
C ALA A 116 -5.54 4.91 7.20
N GLY A 117 -5.73 3.64 6.79
CA GLY A 117 -6.14 3.23 5.45
C GLY A 117 -4.98 2.83 4.54
N CYS A 118 -3.73 2.83 5.06
CA CYS A 118 -2.60 2.26 4.33
C CYS A 118 -2.79 0.74 4.15
N GLY A 119 -2.14 0.16 3.16
CA GLY A 119 -2.27 -1.26 2.89
C GLY A 119 -3.45 -1.60 1.95
N ARG A 120 -4.37 -0.67 1.69
CA ARG A 120 -5.51 -0.91 0.78
C ARG A 120 -5.08 -0.94 -0.68
N ARG A 121 -4.30 0.02 -1.11
CA ARG A 121 -3.88 0.21 -2.50
C ARG A 121 -2.49 -0.35 -2.79
N GLY A 122 -1.70 -0.59 -1.76
CA GLY A 122 -0.35 -1.12 -1.83
C GLY A 122 0.01 -1.88 -0.56
N ILE A 123 1.27 -1.94 -0.23
CA ILE A 123 1.83 -2.65 0.92
C ILE A 123 2.33 -1.64 1.94
N ILE A 124 2.19 -1.94 3.23
CA ILE A 124 2.91 -1.26 4.30
C ILE A 124 4.29 -1.93 4.42
N GLY A 125 5.34 -1.23 4.03
CA GLY A 125 6.72 -1.69 4.20
C GLY A 125 7.22 -1.39 5.60
N HIS A 126 7.86 -2.36 6.24
CA HIS A 126 8.44 -2.18 7.56
C HIS A 126 9.86 -2.70 7.59
N THR A 127 10.85 -1.82 7.66
CA THR A 127 12.25 -2.23 7.69
C THR A 127 12.73 -2.57 9.09
N GLN A 128 13.60 -3.54 9.16
CA GLN A 128 14.29 -3.95 10.37
C GLN A 128 15.79 -4.17 10.06
N PRO A 129 16.72 -3.76 10.93
CA PRO A 129 18.16 -3.88 10.64
C PRO A 129 18.64 -5.34 10.63
N ARG A 130 17.92 -6.25 11.30
CA ARG A 130 18.33 -7.65 11.46
C ARG A 130 17.26 -8.60 10.92
N ARG A 131 17.68 -9.65 10.21
CA ARG A 131 16.81 -10.69 9.66
C ARG A 131 15.93 -11.37 10.71
N ILE A 132 16.52 -11.67 11.88
CA ILE A 132 15.80 -12.30 13.00
C ILE A 132 14.70 -11.35 13.51
N ALA A 133 14.99 -10.05 13.66
CA ALA A 133 14.00 -9.07 14.07
C ALA A 133 12.86 -8.94 13.06
N ALA A 134 13.14 -8.87 11.77
CA ALA A 134 12.12 -8.84 10.73
C ALA A 134 11.16 -10.03 10.83
N ARG A 135 11.69 -11.24 10.98
CA ARG A 135 10.88 -12.46 11.12
C ARG A 135 10.08 -12.49 12.42
N SER A 136 10.71 -12.20 13.57
CA SER A 136 10.01 -12.28 14.87
C SER A 136 8.94 -11.21 15.02
N VAL A 137 9.18 -9.99 14.52
CA VAL A 137 8.16 -8.93 14.51
C VAL A 137 7.01 -9.30 13.55
N ALA A 138 7.30 -9.91 12.39
CA ALA A 138 6.26 -10.40 11.47
C ALA A 138 5.38 -11.46 12.14
N SER A 139 5.98 -12.46 12.82
CA SER A 139 5.23 -13.48 13.54
C SER A 139 4.34 -12.85 14.61
N ARG A 140 4.88 -11.90 15.38
CA ARG A 140 4.13 -11.21 16.45
C ARG A 140 2.94 -10.39 15.89
N LEU A 141 3.16 -9.66 14.79
CA LEU A 141 2.09 -8.93 14.10
C LEU A 141 1.01 -9.86 13.55
N ALA A 142 1.39 -10.99 12.96
CA ALA A 142 0.45 -11.99 12.47
C ALA A 142 -0.42 -12.55 13.60
N GLU A 143 0.18 -12.87 14.74
CA GLU A 143 -0.55 -13.30 15.96
C GLU A 143 -1.54 -12.23 16.43
N GLU A 144 -1.11 -10.98 16.56
CA GLU A 144 -1.95 -9.86 17.02
C GLU A 144 -3.10 -9.55 16.06
N LEU A 145 -2.88 -9.72 14.76
CA LEU A 145 -3.90 -9.54 13.71
C LEU A 145 -4.71 -10.82 13.43
N LYS A 146 -4.45 -11.91 14.18
CA LYS A 146 -5.14 -13.20 14.04
C LYS A 146 -5.10 -13.76 12.62
N THR A 147 -3.97 -13.62 11.95
CA THR A 147 -3.72 -14.13 10.61
C THR A 147 -2.50 -15.05 10.60
N SER A 148 -2.39 -15.89 9.57
CA SER A 148 -1.21 -16.72 9.38
C SER A 148 -0.03 -15.91 8.86
N LEU A 149 1.17 -16.22 9.32
CA LEU A 149 2.39 -15.63 8.77
C LEU A 149 2.55 -16.04 7.31
N GLY A 150 2.79 -15.04 6.43
CA GLY A 150 2.82 -15.23 4.99
C GLY A 150 1.48 -14.92 4.29
N ASP A 151 0.42 -14.64 5.04
CA ASP A 151 -0.86 -14.15 4.51
C ASP A 151 -0.92 -12.61 4.58
N LYS A 152 -1.69 -12.01 5.49
CA LYS A 152 -1.83 -10.55 5.62
C LYS A 152 -0.54 -9.89 6.13
N VAL A 153 0.24 -10.61 6.92
CA VAL A 153 1.56 -10.20 7.40
C VAL A 153 2.60 -11.18 6.87
N GLY A 154 3.57 -10.64 6.17
CA GLY A 154 4.68 -11.42 5.63
C GLY A 154 6.04 -10.78 5.92
N TYR A 155 7.10 -11.48 5.57
CA TYR A 155 8.45 -10.93 5.65
C TYR A 155 9.30 -11.37 4.46
N GLN A 156 10.26 -10.52 4.10
CA GLN A 156 11.29 -10.84 3.11
C GLN A 156 12.67 -10.50 3.65
N VAL A 157 13.51 -11.50 3.68
CA VAL A 157 14.94 -11.38 4.05
C VAL A 157 15.78 -12.14 3.04
N ARG A 158 17.10 -11.98 3.10
CA ARG A 158 17.99 -12.71 2.19
C ARG A 158 17.76 -14.22 2.30
N PHE A 159 17.42 -14.86 1.18
CA PHE A 159 17.10 -16.28 1.02
C PHE A 159 15.77 -16.76 1.63
N ALA A 160 14.91 -15.86 2.09
CA ALA A 160 13.57 -16.26 2.53
C ALA A 160 12.56 -15.15 2.19
N ASP A 161 11.48 -15.55 1.52
CA ASP A 161 10.34 -14.70 1.21
C ASP A 161 9.07 -15.45 1.62
N GLN A 162 8.34 -14.90 2.56
CA GLN A 162 7.02 -15.35 2.98
C GLN A 162 6.03 -14.20 2.83
N THR A 163 5.83 -13.78 1.60
CA THR A 163 4.81 -12.82 1.21
C THR A 163 3.96 -13.40 0.09
N ASN A 164 2.75 -12.90 -0.06
CA ASN A 164 1.86 -13.23 -1.16
C ASN A 164 1.23 -11.96 -1.74
N ARG A 165 0.35 -12.10 -2.72
CA ARG A 165 -0.34 -10.97 -3.36
C ARG A 165 -1.23 -10.18 -2.40
N ASP A 166 -1.75 -10.83 -1.35
CA ASP A 166 -2.71 -10.25 -0.40
C ASP A 166 -2.03 -9.74 0.88
N THR A 167 -0.70 -9.82 0.96
CA THR A 167 0.09 -9.29 2.07
C THR A 167 -0.13 -7.79 2.22
N LEU A 168 -0.57 -7.37 3.41
CA LEU A 168 -0.83 -5.97 3.78
C LEU A 168 0.41 -5.31 4.40
N ILE A 169 1.09 -6.06 5.28
CA ILE A 169 2.30 -5.61 5.98
C ILE A 169 3.45 -6.53 5.61
N LYS A 170 4.48 -5.97 5.02
CA LYS A 170 5.70 -6.67 4.64
C LYS A 170 6.87 -6.19 5.48
N LEU A 171 7.38 -7.07 6.32
CA LEU A 171 8.61 -6.81 7.05
C LEU A 171 9.82 -7.21 6.21
N MET A 172 10.85 -6.40 6.23
CA MET A 172 12.05 -6.66 5.45
C MET A 172 13.30 -6.08 6.11
N THR A 173 14.46 -6.51 5.67
CA THR A 173 15.69 -5.83 6.05
C THR A 173 15.93 -4.63 5.14
N ASP A 174 16.67 -3.64 5.64
CA ASP A 174 17.06 -2.43 4.88
C ASP A 174 17.70 -2.79 3.53
N GLY A 175 18.52 -3.84 3.49
CA GLY A 175 19.14 -4.33 2.26
C GLY A 175 18.12 -4.86 1.22
N ILE A 176 16.98 -5.40 1.66
CA ILE A 176 15.90 -5.80 0.73
C ILE A 176 15.23 -4.56 0.16
N LEU A 177 14.90 -3.57 1.00
CA LEU A 177 14.31 -2.32 0.52
C LEU A 177 15.23 -1.62 -0.48
N LEU A 178 16.54 -1.54 -0.21
CA LEU A 178 17.52 -0.96 -1.13
C LEU A 178 17.57 -1.72 -2.47
N ALA A 179 17.47 -3.03 -2.47
CA ALA A 179 17.41 -3.83 -3.69
C ALA A 179 16.10 -3.60 -4.48
N GLU A 180 14.99 -3.37 -3.80
CA GLU A 180 13.72 -3.03 -4.44
C GLU A 180 13.75 -1.63 -5.08
N ILE A 181 14.33 -0.64 -4.41
CA ILE A 181 14.53 0.72 -4.97
C ILE A 181 15.33 0.68 -6.29
N GLN A 182 16.30 -0.24 -6.42
CA GLN A 182 17.05 -0.40 -7.66
C GLN A 182 16.18 -0.91 -8.83
N ARG A 183 15.15 -1.71 -8.55
CA ARG A 183 14.23 -2.27 -9.54
C ARG A 183 13.03 -1.37 -9.81
N ASP A 184 12.49 -0.78 -8.77
CA ASP A 184 11.37 0.15 -8.80
C ASP A 184 11.71 1.40 -7.97
N ARG A 185 12.26 2.41 -8.63
CA ARG A 185 12.71 3.66 -8.01
C ARG A 185 11.60 4.40 -7.24
N PHE A 186 10.36 4.18 -7.60
CA PHE A 186 9.20 4.85 -7.00
C PHE A 186 8.55 4.01 -5.90
N LEU A 187 9.05 2.77 -5.68
CA LEU A 187 8.46 1.84 -4.71
C LEU A 187 6.94 1.73 -4.89
N SER A 188 6.51 1.64 -6.15
CA SER A 188 5.10 1.76 -6.55
C SER A 188 4.17 0.70 -5.94
N HIS A 189 4.73 -0.37 -5.39
CA HIS A 189 3.98 -1.41 -4.67
C HIS A 189 3.64 -1.03 -3.21
N TYR A 190 4.23 0.05 -2.69
CA TYR A 190 4.05 0.46 -1.31
C TYR A 190 3.12 1.66 -1.18
N ASP A 191 2.23 1.61 -0.18
CA ASP A 191 1.42 2.76 0.23
C ASP A 191 2.18 3.61 1.24
N THR A 192 2.96 2.95 2.11
CA THR A 192 3.80 3.59 3.13
C THR A 192 4.98 2.70 3.52
N ILE A 193 6.05 3.30 4.03
CA ILE A 193 7.26 2.64 4.52
C ILE A 193 7.67 3.31 5.83
#